data_be30b65e910e6b5e04d964c2ebe9c98e
#
_entry.id   be30b65e910e6b5e04d964c2ebe9c98e
#
_cell.length_a   1.000
_cell.length_b   1.000
_cell.length_c   1.000
_cell.angle_alpha   90.00
_cell.angle_beta   90.00
_cell.angle_gamma   90.00
#
_symmetry.space_group_name_H-M   'P 1'
#
loop_
_entity.id
_entity.type
_entity.pdbx_description
1 polymer ?
#
loop_
_entity_poly.entity_id
_entity_poly.type
_entity_poly.pdbx_seq_one_letter_code
_entity_poly.pdbx_strand_id
1 'polypeptide(L)'
;LLKQYAGEDIAKNFFNKYIYNSNMPDYKQLFANVGVDLSRKANESFLDISVENSENGLVMTNNPKIGAPSYKAGLDKGANIISINTIPVTSVEEFNEITSELKPGQKISLKFSNYGEEKTVEVGVDKNPSYQINIDPKPKKKALKNRENWLSAK
;
A
#
# COMPACT_ATOMS: atom_id res chain seq x y z
N LEU A 1 15.67 -31.59 -0.15
CA LEU A 1 14.64 -31.39 0.88
C LEU A 1 13.25 -31.19 0.23
N LEU A 2 13.03 -30.20 -0.64
CA LEU A 2 11.72 -29.94 -1.27
C LEU A 2 11.24 -31.13 -2.12
N LYS A 3 12.14 -31.76 -2.88
CA LYS A 3 11.84 -32.97 -3.66
C LYS A 3 11.38 -34.14 -2.79
N GLN A 4 11.97 -34.30 -1.61
CA GLN A 4 11.58 -35.35 -0.65
C GLN A 4 10.23 -35.08 0.01
N TYR A 5 9.90 -33.81 0.24
CA TYR A 5 8.68 -33.39 0.89
C TYR A 5 7.46 -33.28 -0.05
N ALA A 6 7.66 -32.69 -1.21
CA ALA A 6 6.57 -32.32 -2.13
C ALA A 6 6.57 -33.11 -3.46
N GLY A 7 7.57 -33.95 -3.70
CA GLY A 7 7.76 -34.67 -4.95
C GLY A 7 8.62 -33.93 -5.96
N GLU A 8 9.11 -34.68 -6.95
CA GLU A 8 10.08 -34.18 -7.95
C GLU A 8 9.51 -33.09 -8.84
N ASP A 9 8.29 -33.28 -9.35
CA ASP A 9 7.65 -32.35 -10.28
C ASP A 9 7.36 -30.99 -9.63
N ILE A 10 6.87 -30.98 -8.39
CA ILE A 10 6.61 -29.76 -7.63
C ILE A 10 7.94 -29.04 -7.37
N ALA A 11 8.96 -29.76 -6.92
CA ALA A 11 10.27 -29.17 -6.66
C ALA A 11 10.87 -28.57 -7.93
N LYS A 12 10.86 -29.31 -9.05
CA LYS A 12 11.38 -28.84 -10.34
C LYS A 12 10.65 -27.61 -10.84
N ASN A 13 9.31 -27.61 -10.80
CA ASN A 13 8.49 -26.47 -11.17
C ASN A 13 8.76 -25.25 -10.30
N PHE A 14 8.87 -25.44 -8.98
CA PHE A 14 9.15 -24.36 -8.05
C PHE A 14 10.49 -23.69 -8.35
N PHE A 15 11.55 -24.48 -8.47
CA PHE A 15 12.88 -23.94 -8.76
C PHE A 15 12.93 -23.27 -10.12
N ASN A 16 12.40 -23.91 -11.17
CA ASN A 16 12.40 -23.33 -12.51
C ASN A 16 11.60 -22.04 -12.61
N LYS A 17 10.43 -21.99 -11.95
CA LYS A 17 9.52 -20.86 -12.09
C LYS A 17 9.88 -19.68 -11.19
N TYR A 18 10.32 -19.94 -9.96
CA TYR A 18 10.43 -18.92 -8.93
C TYR A 18 11.88 -18.66 -8.45
N ILE A 19 12.79 -19.61 -8.63
CA ILE A 19 14.18 -19.44 -8.18
C ILE A 19 15.09 -19.08 -9.35
N TYR A 20 15.03 -19.84 -10.46
CA TYR A 20 15.85 -19.57 -11.63
C TYR A 20 15.26 -18.51 -12.56
N ASN A 21 14.00 -18.16 -12.38
CA ASN A 21 13.30 -17.06 -13.03
C ASN A 21 12.70 -16.13 -11.98
N SER A 22 12.51 -14.85 -12.34
CA SER A 22 11.96 -13.82 -11.44
C SER A 22 10.43 -13.78 -11.40
N ASN A 23 9.75 -14.91 -11.60
CA ASN A 23 8.30 -14.96 -11.57
C ASN A 23 7.79 -14.87 -10.12
N MET A 24 6.78 -14.04 -9.91
CA MET A 24 6.09 -13.96 -8.61
C MET A 24 4.99 -15.02 -8.53
N PRO A 25 4.84 -15.72 -7.38
CA PRO A 25 3.68 -16.59 -7.15
C PRO A 25 2.38 -15.79 -7.17
N ASP A 26 1.29 -16.43 -7.58
CA ASP A 26 -0.06 -15.88 -7.39
C ASP A 26 -0.46 -16.02 -5.91
N TYR A 27 -0.03 -15.05 -5.11
CA TYR A 27 -0.34 -15.02 -3.68
C TYR A 27 -1.83 -14.97 -3.40
N LYS A 28 -2.65 -14.31 -4.25
CA LYS A 28 -4.10 -14.26 -4.09
C LYS A 28 -4.70 -15.67 -4.12
N GLN A 29 -4.30 -16.47 -5.11
CA GLN A 29 -4.76 -17.86 -5.22
C GLN A 29 -4.21 -18.73 -4.09
N LEU A 30 -2.95 -18.55 -3.71
CA LEU A 30 -2.34 -19.31 -2.60
C LEU A 30 -3.08 -19.05 -1.28
N PHE A 31 -3.37 -17.81 -0.94
CA PHE A 31 -4.13 -17.46 0.25
C PHE A 31 -5.59 -17.94 0.18
N ALA A 32 -6.24 -17.87 -0.99
CA ALA A 32 -7.59 -18.38 -1.18
C ALA A 32 -7.69 -19.91 -0.91
N ASN A 33 -6.61 -20.68 -1.19
CA ASN A 33 -6.56 -22.10 -0.90
C ASN A 33 -6.65 -22.45 0.59
N VAL A 34 -6.38 -21.49 1.47
CA VAL A 34 -6.53 -21.63 2.93
C VAL A 34 -7.66 -20.75 3.49
N GLY A 35 -8.53 -20.23 2.62
CA GLY A 35 -9.68 -19.42 3.00
C GLY A 35 -9.28 -18.05 3.55
N VAL A 36 -8.25 -17.46 2.98
CA VAL A 36 -7.81 -16.08 3.24
C VAL A 36 -7.98 -15.28 1.95
N ASP A 37 -8.65 -14.14 2.04
CA ASP A 37 -8.76 -13.18 0.94
C ASP A 37 -7.60 -12.19 1.00
N LEU A 38 -6.85 -12.12 -0.09
CA LEU A 38 -5.83 -11.11 -0.31
C LEU A 38 -6.31 -10.18 -1.41
N SER A 39 -6.72 -8.98 -1.04
CA SER A 39 -7.21 -7.96 -1.97
C SER A 39 -6.43 -6.66 -1.86
N ARG A 40 -6.47 -5.84 -2.91
CA ARG A 40 -5.88 -4.50 -2.87
C ARG A 40 -6.89 -3.50 -2.31
N LYS A 41 -6.39 -2.52 -1.58
CA LYS A 41 -7.17 -1.36 -1.12
C LYS A 41 -7.44 -0.35 -2.25
N ALA A 42 -7.76 -0.84 -3.44
CA ALA A 42 -7.83 -0.05 -4.67
C ALA A 42 -8.92 1.05 -4.67
N ASN A 43 -9.86 0.99 -3.72
CA ASN A 43 -10.89 2.01 -3.55
C ASN A 43 -10.46 3.15 -2.61
N GLU A 44 -9.36 2.99 -1.89
CA GLU A 44 -8.80 4.03 -1.04
C GLU A 44 -7.86 4.93 -1.85
N SER A 45 -7.89 6.22 -1.54
CA SER A 45 -6.95 7.21 -2.08
C SER A 45 -5.54 6.98 -1.56
N PHE A 46 -4.55 7.39 -2.35
CA PHE A 46 -3.14 7.29 -1.98
C PHE A 46 -2.37 8.50 -2.49
N LEU A 47 -1.70 9.20 -1.57
CA LEU A 47 -0.80 10.31 -1.86
C LEU A 47 0.65 9.98 -1.45
N ASP A 48 0.85 9.02 -0.56
CA ASP A 48 2.12 8.69 0.11
C ASP A 48 2.65 9.84 0.97
N ILE A 49 1.74 10.52 1.69
CA ILE A 49 2.04 11.59 2.62
C ILE A 49 1.60 11.16 4.01
N SER A 50 2.54 11.10 4.94
CA SER A 50 2.28 10.95 6.37
C SER A 50 2.70 12.26 7.06
N VAL A 51 1.89 12.77 7.97
CA VAL A 51 2.11 14.08 8.58
C VAL A 51 2.08 14.01 10.10
N GLU A 52 2.73 14.98 10.73
CA GLU A 52 2.63 15.25 12.17
C GLU A 52 2.53 16.75 12.43
N ASN A 53 1.92 17.11 13.55
CA ASN A 53 1.88 18.50 14.02
C ASN A 53 3.27 18.90 14.53
N SER A 54 3.73 20.09 14.15
CA SER A 54 4.97 20.68 14.62
C SER A 54 4.76 22.16 14.99
N GLU A 55 5.74 22.77 15.66
CA GLU A 55 5.71 24.22 15.97
C GLU A 55 5.61 25.09 14.71
N ASN A 56 6.07 24.59 13.58
CA ASN A 56 6.08 25.31 12.29
C ASN A 56 4.93 24.90 11.35
N GLY A 57 3.94 24.16 11.84
CA GLY A 57 2.79 23.70 11.05
C GLY A 57 2.74 22.19 10.86
N LEU A 58 2.18 21.73 9.78
CA LEU A 58 1.94 20.32 9.47
C LEU A 58 3.09 19.76 8.63
N VAL A 59 3.93 18.92 9.21
CA VAL A 59 5.18 18.45 8.58
C VAL A 59 5.08 17.01 8.08
N MET A 60 5.57 16.77 6.88
CA MET A 60 5.67 15.43 6.30
C MET A 60 6.76 14.60 6.97
N THR A 61 6.43 13.39 7.44
CA THR A 61 7.31 12.53 8.23
C THR A 61 7.98 11.42 7.46
N ASN A 62 7.43 11.00 6.32
CA ASN A 62 7.97 9.91 5.51
C ASN A 62 8.78 10.41 4.32
N ASN A 63 9.73 9.60 3.87
CA ASN A 63 10.33 9.77 2.54
C ASN A 63 9.37 9.18 1.51
N PRO A 64 8.99 9.94 0.46
CA PRO A 64 8.06 9.45 -0.53
C PRO A 64 8.68 8.31 -1.35
N LYS A 65 7.86 7.31 -1.66
CA LYS A 65 8.28 6.20 -2.52
C LYS A 65 8.44 6.67 -3.96
N ILE A 66 9.46 6.19 -4.65
CA ILE A 66 9.69 6.50 -6.06
C ILE A 66 8.43 6.17 -6.86
N GLY A 67 7.96 7.16 -7.63
CA GLY A 67 6.77 7.04 -8.45
C GLY A 67 5.43 7.31 -7.73
N ALA A 68 5.42 7.50 -6.41
CA ALA A 68 4.23 7.93 -5.67
C ALA A 68 3.80 9.36 -6.05
N PRO A 69 2.54 9.75 -5.82
CA PRO A 69 2.06 11.11 -6.07
C PRO A 69 2.90 12.19 -5.40
N SER A 70 3.22 12.04 -4.12
CA SER A 70 4.09 12.97 -3.38
C SER A 70 5.50 13.07 -3.97
N TYR A 71 6.09 11.95 -4.39
CA TYR A 71 7.39 11.93 -5.07
C TYR A 71 7.37 12.73 -6.39
N LYS A 72 6.35 12.48 -7.23
CA LYS A 72 6.17 13.21 -8.51
C LYS A 72 5.93 14.70 -8.31
N ALA A 73 5.31 15.07 -7.19
CA ALA A 73 5.08 16.45 -6.80
C ALA A 73 6.33 17.14 -6.24
N GLY A 74 7.41 16.40 -5.98
CA GLY A 74 8.65 16.93 -5.43
C GLY A 74 8.61 17.22 -3.93
N LEU A 75 7.76 16.49 -3.18
CA LEU A 75 7.78 16.54 -1.72
C LEU A 75 8.92 15.66 -1.18
N ASP A 76 9.46 16.10 -0.06
CA ASP A 76 10.44 15.35 0.73
C ASP A 76 10.02 15.31 2.20
N LYS A 77 10.62 14.40 2.96
CA LYS A 77 10.50 14.42 4.41
C LYS A 77 10.92 15.78 4.97
N GLY A 78 10.09 16.34 5.85
CA GLY A 78 10.29 17.68 6.41
C GLY A 78 9.56 18.79 5.63
N ALA A 79 8.90 18.46 4.50
CA ALA A 79 8.05 19.41 3.80
C ALA A 79 6.89 19.86 4.71
N ASN A 80 6.62 21.16 4.75
CA ASN A 80 5.46 21.70 5.46
C ASN A 80 4.27 21.76 4.50
N ILE A 81 3.19 21.07 4.84
CA ILE A 81 1.94 21.07 4.06
C ILE A 81 1.12 22.28 4.46
N ILE A 82 0.74 23.11 3.48
CA ILE A 82 0.09 24.40 3.71
C ILE A 82 -1.39 24.35 3.36
N SER A 83 -1.75 23.80 2.20
CA SER A 83 -3.15 23.68 1.78
C SER A 83 -3.38 22.59 0.76
N ILE A 84 -4.61 22.05 0.74
CA ILE A 84 -5.11 21.10 -0.27
C ILE A 84 -6.36 21.74 -0.91
N ASN A 85 -6.39 21.85 -2.25
CA ASN A 85 -7.48 22.49 -3.02
C ASN A 85 -7.83 23.88 -2.47
N THR A 86 -6.83 24.69 -2.14
CA THR A 86 -6.95 26.02 -1.52
C THR A 86 -7.48 26.03 -0.07
N ILE A 87 -7.86 24.90 0.50
CA ILE A 87 -8.26 24.77 1.90
C ILE A 87 -6.99 24.69 2.76
N PRO A 88 -6.74 25.63 3.67
CA PRO A 88 -5.61 25.56 4.59
C PRO A 88 -5.66 24.28 5.43
N VAL A 89 -4.50 23.70 5.70
CA VAL A 89 -4.35 22.51 6.54
C VAL A 89 -3.35 22.82 7.64
N THR A 90 -3.83 22.84 8.89
CA THR A 90 -3.04 23.25 10.05
C THR A 90 -2.83 22.11 11.05
N SER A 91 -3.58 21.02 10.93
CA SER A 91 -3.52 19.87 11.82
C SER A 91 -3.58 18.52 11.08
N VAL A 92 -3.14 17.46 11.77
CA VAL A 92 -3.25 16.08 11.27
C VAL A 92 -4.71 15.68 11.04
N GLU A 93 -5.61 16.14 11.91
CA GLU A 93 -7.04 15.86 11.85
C GLU A 93 -7.65 16.45 10.56
N GLU A 94 -7.39 17.72 10.27
CA GLU A 94 -7.85 18.39 9.05
C GLU A 94 -7.28 17.74 7.79
N PHE A 95 -5.99 17.38 7.82
CA PHE A 95 -5.35 16.66 6.72
C PHE A 95 -6.04 15.32 6.45
N ASN A 96 -6.30 14.54 7.50
CA ASN A 96 -6.95 13.24 7.39
C ASN A 96 -8.39 13.37 6.91
N GLU A 97 -9.15 14.37 7.40
CA GLU A 97 -10.51 14.63 6.96
C GLU A 97 -10.54 14.91 5.46
N ILE A 98 -9.77 15.89 4.99
CA ILE A 98 -9.73 16.26 3.56
C ILE A 98 -9.26 15.08 2.69
N THR A 99 -8.20 14.36 3.11
CA THR A 99 -7.65 13.27 2.31
C THR A 99 -8.53 12.03 2.28
N SER A 100 -9.36 11.81 3.32
CA SER A 100 -10.32 10.69 3.36
C SER A 100 -11.42 10.80 2.31
N GLU A 101 -11.76 12.03 1.88
CA GLU A 101 -12.78 12.29 0.87
C GLU A 101 -12.25 12.18 -0.58
N LEU A 102 -10.92 12.14 -0.74
CA LEU A 102 -10.30 12.05 -2.07
C LEU A 102 -10.58 10.69 -2.73
N LYS A 103 -10.71 10.70 -4.04
CA LYS A 103 -10.95 9.49 -4.83
C LYS A 103 -9.77 9.23 -5.77
N PRO A 104 -9.39 7.97 -5.97
CA PRO A 104 -8.40 7.60 -6.97
C PRO A 104 -8.74 8.15 -8.36
N GLY A 105 -7.74 8.72 -9.03
CA GLY A 105 -7.89 9.38 -10.34
C GLY A 105 -8.26 10.86 -10.26
N GLN A 106 -8.59 11.38 -9.09
CA GLN A 106 -8.81 12.81 -8.86
C GLN A 106 -7.48 13.59 -8.95
N LYS A 107 -7.54 14.84 -9.35
CA LYS A 107 -6.44 15.78 -9.26
C LYS A 107 -6.73 16.79 -8.15
N ILE A 108 -5.70 17.12 -7.38
CA ILE A 108 -5.76 18.11 -6.31
C ILE A 108 -4.67 19.16 -6.52
N SER A 109 -4.91 20.37 -6.03
CA SER A 109 -3.89 21.40 -5.89
C SER A 109 -3.27 21.27 -4.50
N LEU A 110 -1.96 21.01 -4.42
CA LEU A 110 -1.24 20.89 -3.15
C LEU A 110 -0.25 22.05 -3.02
N LYS A 111 -0.40 22.86 -1.95
CA LYS A 111 0.57 23.88 -1.58
C LYS A 111 1.40 23.39 -0.40
N PHE A 112 2.71 23.44 -0.54
CA PHE A 112 3.67 23.05 0.50
C PHE A 112 4.95 23.87 0.42
N SER A 113 5.77 23.83 1.45
CA SER A 113 7.13 24.35 1.41
C SER A 113 8.16 23.27 1.65
N ASN A 114 9.21 23.27 0.81
CA ASN A 114 10.42 22.47 0.99
C ASN A 114 11.61 23.41 1.18
N TYR A 115 12.41 23.18 2.22
CA TYR A 115 13.64 23.97 2.46
C TYR A 115 13.40 25.50 2.42
N GLY A 116 12.21 25.97 2.87
CA GLY A 116 11.83 27.36 2.89
C GLY A 116 11.25 27.91 1.57
N GLU A 117 11.18 27.11 0.50
CA GLU A 117 10.55 27.49 -0.75
C GLU A 117 9.12 26.97 -0.84
N GLU A 118 8.16 27.88 -1.02
CA GLU A 118 6.76 27.51 -1.24
C GLU A 118 6.52 27.13 -2.71
N LYS A 119 5.76 26.04 -2.89
CA LYS A 119 5.34 25.54 -4.20
C LYS A 119 3.87 25.17 -4.18
N THR A 120 3.19 25.40 -5.30
CA THR A 120 1.83 24.88 -5.54
C THR A 120 1.88 24.00 -6.78
N VAL A 121 1.48 22.75 -6.65
CA VAL A 121 1.53 21.76 -7.75
C VAL A 121 0.21 21.02 -7.87
N GLU A 122 -0.11 20.58 -9.08
CA GLU A 122 -1.21 19.65 -9.31
C GLU A 122 -0.72 18.23 -9.05
N VAL A 123 -1.41 17.50 -8.18
CA VAL A 123 -1.08 16.11 -7.78
C VAL A 123 -2.22 15.19 -8.15
N GLY A 124 -1.93 14.13 -8.88
CA GLY A 124 -2.88 13.05 -9.12
C GLY A 124 -3.00 12.14 -7.90
N VAL A 125 -4.21 11.82 -7.49
CA VAL A 125 -4.48 10.87 -6.42
C VAL A 125 -4.45 9.45 -6.99
N ASP A 126 -3.52 8.62 -6.54
CA ASP A 126 -3.41 7.23 -6.99
C ASP A 126 -4.33 6.29 -6.17
N LYS A 127 -4.48 5.06 -6.66
CA LYS A 127 -5.09 3.96 -5.91
C LYS A 127 -4.12 3.48 -4.84
N ASN A 128 -4.63 3.19 -3.63
CA ASN A 128 -3.79 2.64 -2.56
C ASN A 128 -3.16 1.31 -3.02
N PRO A 129 -1.83 1.21 -3.12
CA PRO A 129 -1.14 0.01 -3.57
C PRO A 129 -1.11 -1.09 -2.52
N SER A 130 -1.48 -0.79 -1.29
CA SER A 130 -1.43 -1.72 -0.17
C SER A 130 -2.42 -2.87 -0.33
N TYR A 131 -2.05 -4.01 0.23
CA TYR A 131 -2.94 -5.17 0.32
C TYR A 131 -3.60 -5.20 1.70
N GLN A 132 -4.80 -5.74 1.72
CA GLN A 132 -5.50 -6.14 2.93
C GLN A 132 -5.68 -7.64 2.93
N ILE A 133 -5.61 -8.24 4.12
CA ILE A 133 -5.77 -9.67 4.34
C ILE A 133 -6.97 -9.85 5.25
N ASN A 134 -7.98 -10.59 4.77
CA ASN A 134 -9.18 -10.91 5.52
C ASN A 134 -9.38 -12.42 5.57
N ILE A 135 -9.84 -12.93 6.70
CA ILE A 135 -10.27 -14.32 6.79
C ILE A 135 -11.64 -14.42 6.11
N ASP A 136 -11.78 -15.34 5.14
CA ASP A 136 -13.06 -15.64 4.54
C ASP A 136 -14.02 -16.17 5.64
N PRO A 137 -15.14 -15.49 5.91
CA PRO A 137 -16.08 -15.91 6.96
C PRO A 137 -16.84 -17.20 6.59
N LYS A 138 -16.85 -17.59 5.31
CA LYS A 138 -17.55 -18.79 4.81
C LYS A 138 -16.67 -19.60 3.84
N PRO A 139 -15.50 -20.06 4.30
CA PRO A 139 -14.55 -20.74 3.41
C PRO A 139 -15.10 -22.12 3.01
N LYS A 140 -14.71 -22.59 1.84
CA LYS A 140 -15.02 -23.95 1.39
C LYS A 140 -14.38 -24.98 2.36
N LYS A 141 -15.02 -26.13 2.55
CA LYS A 141 -14.51 -27.22 3.44
C LYS A 141 -13.05 -27.58 3.14
N LYS A 142 -12.66 -27.61 1.85
CA LYS A 142 -11.28 -27.89 1.45
C LYS A 142 -10.31 -26.82 1.96
N ALA A 143 -10.69 -25.56 1.94
CA ALA A 143 -9.85 -24.46 2.41
C ALA A 143 -9.67 -24.49 3.93
N LEU A 144 -10.72 -24.84 4.69
CA LEU A 144 -10.60 -25.08 6.13
C LEU A 144 -9.60 -26.20 6.44
N LYS A 145 -9.74 -27.34 5.78
CA LYS A 145 -8.82 -28.47 5.97
C LYS A 145 -7.38 -28.11 5.61
N ASN A 146 -7.18 -27.37 4.52
CA ASN A 146 -5.85 -26.89 4.14
C ASN A 146 -5.25 -25.95 5.19
N ARG A 147 -6.08 -25.05 5.76
CA ARG A 147 -5.66 -24.13 6.83
C ARG A 147 -5.25 -24.88 8.09
N GLU A 148 -6.06 -25.84 8.52
CA GLU A 148 -5.76 -26.70 9.67
C GLU A 148 -4.44 -27.44 9.47
N ASN A 149 -4.25 -28.07 8.31
CA ASN A 149 -3.01 -28.75 7.98
C ASN A 149 -1.81 -27.81 7.99
N TRP A 150 -1.96 -26.60 7.44
CA TRP A 150 -0.88 -25.60 7.40
C TRP A 150 -0.51 -25.08 8.80
N LEU A 151 -1.49 -24.84 9.66
CA LEU A 151 -1.27 -24.35 11.02
C LEU A 151 -0.79 -25.44 11.98
N SER A 152 -1.13 -26.72 11.72
CA SER A 152 -0.68 -27.85 12.53
C SER A 152 0.67 -28.42 12.09
N ALA A 153 1.19 -28.01 10.93
CA ALA A 153 2.52 -28.44 10.47
C ALA A 153 3.61 -27.86 11.40
N LYS A 154 4.33 -28.78 12.05
CA LYS A 154 5.48 -28.47 12.92
C LYS A 154 6.79 -28.76 12.20
#